data_c92d2fdd6da1ede00d3de020bf984769
#
_entry.id   c92d2fdd6da1ede00d3de020bf984769
#
_cell.length_a   1.000
_cell.length_b   1.000
_cell.length_c   1.000
_cell.angle_alpha   90.00
_cell.angle_beta   90.00
_cell.angle_gamma   90.00
#
_symmetry.space_group_name_H-M   'P 1'
#
loop_
_entity.id
_entity.type
_entity.pdbx_description
1 polymer ?
#
loop_
_entity_poly.entity_id
_entity_poly.type
_entity_poly.pdbx_seq_one_letter_code
_entity_poly.pdbx_strand_id
1 'polypeptide(L)'
;MKTKRGFIDYSLDKRATLLALFRGVVDACDADPYLMRAAKYHGEKADRKCPVCKKDSLVELRYTFGDQLGQFSGRIKNGKELDEMESEFGEFSVYVVEVCRECSWNHLCSTYLLGDGRERKAPRRRRTLEDEDFASLK
;
A
#
# COMPACT_ATOMS: atom_id res chain seq x y z
N MET A 1 -16.51 12.91 5.20
CA MET A 1 -15.05 12.86 5.10
C MET A 1 -14.51 12.00 6.21
N LYS A 2 -13.68 11.08 5.87
CA LYS A 2 -13.23 10.08 6.80
C LYS A 2 -11.93 10.49 7.46
N THR A 3 -11.87 10.30 8.76
CA THR A 3 -10.75 10.78 9.56
C THR A 3 -9.64 9.76 9.59
N LYS A 4 -8.50 10.12 9.04
CA LYS A 4 -7.28 9.31 9.16
C LYS A 4 -6.73 9.47 10.56
N ARG A 5 -6.49 8.35 11.23
CA ARG A 5 -5.95 8.32 12.58
C ARG A 5 -4.53 7.79 12.56
N GLY A 6 -3.75 8.16 13.57
CA GLY A 6 -2.38 7.68 13.70
C GLY A 6 -1.52 7.94 12.48
N PHE A 7 -1.70 9.09 11.84
CA PHE A 7 -0.97 9.44 10.62
C PHE A 7 0.52 9.62 10.92
N ILE A 8 1.33 8.89 10.18
CA ILE A 8 2.79 9.00 10.23
C ILE A 8 3.28 9.37 8.84
N ASP A 9 4.01 10.47 8.77
CA ASP A 9 4.58 11.00 7.53
C ASP A 9 6.08 10.66 7.51
N TYR A 10 6.53 10.01 6.46
CA TYR A 10 7.94 9.61 6.30
C TYR A 10 8.72 10.56 5.37
N SER A 11 8.29 11.81 5.24
CA SER A 11 8.96 12.76 4.35
C SER A 11 10.41 13.07 4.78
N LEU A 12 10.69 13.06 6.08
CA LEU A 12 12.07 13.25 6.56
C LEU A 12 12.94 12.06 6.20
N ASP A 13 12.43 10.84 6.36
CA ASP A 13 13.13 9.64 5.97
C ASP A 13 13.38 9.61 4.46
N LYS A 14 12.40 10.04 3.68
CA LYS A 14 12.51 10.15 2.23
C LYS A 14 13.62 11.12 1.85
N ARG A 15 13.69 12.26 2.51
CA ARG A 15 14.73 13.26 2.26
C ARG A 15 16.11 12.70 2.57
N ALA A 16 16.23 12.00 3.70
CA ALA A 16 17.50 11.37 4.09
C ALA A 16 17.92 10.30 3.08
N THR A 17 17.00 9.48 2.62
CA THR A 17 17.25 8.46 1.62
C THR A 17 17.70 9.07 0.29
N LEU A 18 17.05 10.14 -0.14
CA LEU A 18 17.42 10.84 -1.37
C LEU A 18 18.84 11.42 -1.28
N LEU A 19 19.18 12.03 -0.15
CA LEU A 19 20.55 12.55 0.06
C LEU A 19 21.56 11.43 -0.02
N ALA A 20 21.30 10.29 0.62
CA ALA A 20 22.19 9.13 0.58
C ALA A 20 22.32 8.57 -0.84
N LEU A 21 21.21 8.52 -1.58
CA LEU A 21 21.20 8.06 -2.96
C LEU A 21 22.06 8.95 -3.85
N PHE A 22 21.91 10.27 -3.75
CA PHE A 22 22.67 11.23 -4.57
C PHE A 22 24.16 11.26 -4.21
N ARG A 23 24.50 10.83 -2.99
CA ARG A 23 25.90 10.67 -2.57
C ARG A 23 26.47 9.31 -2.94
N GLY A 24 25.69 8.43 -3.53
CA GLY A 24 26.13 7.09 -3.91
C GLY A 24 26.27 6.12 -2.74
N VAL A 25 25.71 6.43 -1.58
CA VAL A 25 25.82 5.59 -0.38
C VAL A 25 24.84 4.43 -0.40
N VAL A 26 23.63 4.65 -0.93
CA VAL A 26 22.60 3.63 -1.04
C VAL A 26 22.00 3.61 -2.43
N ASP A 27 21.41 2.48 -2.81
CA ASP A 27 20.59 2.36 -3.99
C ASP A 27 19.13 2.23 -3.54
N ALA A 28 18.31 3.19 -3.91
CA ALA A 28 16.89 3.17 -3.60
C ALA A 28 16.02 3.09 -4.87
N CYS A 29 16.67 2.90 -6.02
CA CYS A 29 16.02 2.59 -7.29
C CYS A 29 16.03 1.08 -7.49
N ASP A 30 15.49 0.37 -6.50
CA ASP A 30 15.64 -1.07 -6.33
C ASP A 30 14.30 -1.80 -6.17
N ALA A 31 13.21 -1.22 -6.65
CA ALA A 31 11.90 -1.86 -6.57
C ALA A 31 11.97 -3.24 -7.24
N ASP A 32 11.54 -4.27 -6.50
CA ASP A 32 11.56 -5.63 -7.01
C ASP A 32 10.50 -5.85 -8.10
N PRO A 33 10.57 -6.96 -8.85
CA PRO A 33 9.62 -7.22 -9.93
C PRO A 33 8.16 -7.27 -9.48
N TYR A 34 7.88 -7.74 -8.27
CA TYR A 34 6.52 -7.78 -7.73
C TYR A 34 5.98 -6.39 -7.49
N LEU A 35 6.80 -5.52 -6.91
CA LEU A 35 6.43 -4.13 -6.65
C LEU A 35 6.25 -3.36 -7.97
N MET A 36 7.13 -3.58 -8.94
CA MET A 36 7.00 -2.95 -10.26
C MET A 36 5.74 -3.40 -10.98
N ARG A 37 5.38 -4.67 -10.85
CA ARG A 37 4.14 -5.19 -11.42
C ARG A 37 2.92 -4.58 -10.74
N ALA A 38 2.94 -4.49 -9.42
CA ALA A 38 1.87 -3.86 -8.66
C ALA A 38 1.70 -2.40 -9.07
N ALA A 39 2.79 -1.68 -9.26
CA ALA A 39 2.77 -0.29 -9.73
C ALA A 39 2.12 -0.18 -11.11
N LYS A 40 2.42 -1.10 -12.01
CA LYS A 40 1.87 -1.11 -13.35
C LYS A 40 0.35 -1.31 -13.38
N TYR A 41 -0.16 -2.25 -12.59
CA TYR A 41 -1.56 -2.67 -12.65
C TYR A 41 -2.46 -1.98 -11.62
N HIS A 42 -1.92 -1.55 -10.51
CA HIS A 42 -2.70 -1.01 -9.38
C HIS A 42 -2.26 0.38 -8.96
N GLY A 43 -1.19 0.91 -9.54
CA GLY A 43 -0.70 2.23 -9.18
C GLY A 43 -1.65 3.34 -9.61
N GLU A 44 -1.86 4.29 -8.72
CA GLU A 44 -2.59 5.51 -9.02
C GLU A 44 -1.55 6.61 -9.30
N LYS A 45 -1.74 7.34 -10.39
CA LYS A 45 -0.78 8.37 -10.75
C LYS A 45 -0.63 9.40 -9.63
N ALA A 46 0.60 9.65 -9.21
CA ALA A 46 0.89 10.69 -8.23
C ALA A 46 0.77 12.07 -8.88
N ASP A 47 0.47 13.05 -8.05
CA ASP A 47 0.35 14.46 -8.48
C ASP A 47 1.69 15.18 -8.54
N ARG A 48 2.78 14.44 -8.49
CA ARG A 48 4.14 14.96 -8.46
C ARG A 48 5.05 14.09 -9.32
N LYS A 49 6.20 14.64 -9.66
CA LYS A 49 7.21 13.91 -10.43
C LYS A 49 8.10 13.05 -9.50
N CYS A 50 8.70 12.03 -10.09
CA CYS A 50 9.68 11.22 -9.36
C CYS A 50 10.83 12.12 -8.86
N PRO A 51 11.20 12.00 -7.57
CA PRO A 51 12.28 12.84 -7.04
C PRO A 51 13.67 12.48 -7.57
N VAL A 52 13.83 11.33 -8.21
CA VAL A 52 15.11 10.87 -8.73
C VAL A 52 15.24 11.18 -10.22
N CYS A 53 14.36 10.64 -11.06
CA CYS A 53 14.45 10.80 -12.52
C CYS A 53 13.69 12.00 -13.05
N LYS A 54 12.87 12.65 -12.25
CA LYS A 54 12.08 13.85 -12.59
C LYS A 54 11.03 13.62 -13.69
N LYS A 55 10.69 12.37 -13.97
CA LYS A 55 9.65 12.02 -14.95
C LYS A 55 8.28 11.87 -14.29
N ASP A 56 7.23 11.89 -15.11
CA ASP A 56 5.84 11.74 -14.66
C ASP A 56 5.43 10.28 -14.52
N SER A 57 6.34 9.44 -14.07
CA SER A 57 6.15 7.99 -13.96
C SER A 57 5.91 7.52 -12.53
N LEU A 58 5.72 8.46 -11.61
CA LEU A 58 5.51 8.14 -10.20
C LEU A 58 4.06 7.76 -9.95
N VAL A 59 3.85 6.62 -9.30
CA VAL A 59 2.53 6.15 -8.89
C VAL A 59 2.53 5.88 -7.40
N GLU A 60 1.34 5.83 -6.82
CA GLU A 60 1.15 5.45 -5.42
C GLU A 60 0.38 4.15 -5.31
N LEU A 61 0.79 3.33 -4.36
CA LEU A 61 0.11 2.09 -4.01
C LEU A 61 -0.34 2.20 -2.56
N ARG A 62 -1.55 1.74 -2.27
CA ARG A 62 -2.08 1.71 -0.91
C ARG A 62 -2.28 0.26 -0.49
N TYR A 63 -1.41 -0.20 0.40
CA TYR A 63 -1.52 -1.53 0.99
C TYR A 63 -2.32 -1.46 2.28
N THR A 64 -3.15 -2.45 2.50
CA THR A 64 -3.98 -2.53 3.71
C THR A 64 -3.55 -3.71 4.56
N PHE A 65 -3.38 -3.46 5.86
CA PHE A 65 -2.95 -4.48 6.82
C PHE A 65 -3.77 -4.39 8.10
N GLY A 66 -4.02 -5.51 8.73
CA GLY A 66 -4.67 -5.52 10.03
C GLY A 66 -5.30 -6.87 10.34
N ASP A 67 -5.38 -7.17 11.64
CA ASP A 67 -5.97 -8.42 12.12
C ASP A 67 -7.44 -8.52 11.74
N GLN A 68 -8.15 -7.39 11.72
CA GLN A 68 -9.57 -7.37 11.38
C GLN A 68 -9.84 -7.63 9.90
N LEU A 69 -8.84 -7.53 9.06
CA LEU A 69 -8.95 -7.85 7.65
C LEU A 69 -8.83 -9.36 7.38
N GLY A 70 -8.25 -10.11 8.32
CA GLY A 70 -8.06 -11.54 8.16
C GLY A 70 -7.27 -11.85 6.89
N GLN A 71 -7.83 -12.70 6.04
CA GLN A 71 -7.18 -13.08 4.77
C GLN A 71 -7.03 -11.93 3.77
N PHE A 72 -7.76 -10.83 3.98
CA PHE A 72 -7.66 -9.66 3.09
C PHE A 72 -6.54 -8.70 3.46
N SER A 73 -5.80 -9.01 4.52
CA SER A 73 -4.62 -8.24 4.91
C SER A 73 -3.52 -8.35 3.85
N GLY A 74 -2.85 -7.24 3.56
CA GLY A 74 -1.76 -7.20 2.58
C GLY A 74 -2.19 -6.88 1.16
N ARG A 75 -3.45 -6.58 0.93
CA ARG A 75 -3.97 -6.27 -0.40
C ARG A 75 -3.85 -4.79 -0.73
N ILE A 76 -3.74 -4.51 -2.03
CA ILE A 76 -3.70 -3.15 -2.54
C ILE A 76 -5.14 -2.70 -2.82
N LYS A 77 -5.48 -1.49 -2.34
CA LYS A 77 -6.81 -0.92 -2.52
C LYS A 77 -6.71 0.51 -3.02
N ASN A 78 -7.64 0.92 -3.89
CA ASN A 78 -7.74 2.30 -4.31
C ASN A 78 -8.56 3.13 -3.30
N GLY A 79 -8.64 4.44 -3.52
CA GLY A 79 -9.33 5.33 -2.58
C GLY A 79 -10.81 4.98 -2.39
N LYS A 80 -11.49 4.59 -3.44
CA LYS A 80 -12.91 4.19 -3.38
C LYS A 80 -13.09 2.93 -2.57
N GLU A 81 -12.23 1.94 -2.79
CA GLU A 81 -12.28 0.69 -2.04
C GLU A 81 -11.98 0.93 -0.55
N LEU A 82 -11.06 1.85 -0.24
CA LEU A 82 -10.78 2.22 1.15
C LEU A 82 -11.98 2.87 1.82
N ASP A 83 -12.70 3.72 1.10
CA ASP A 83 -13.93 4.35 1.61
C ASP A 83 -14.98 3.31 1.96
N GLU A 84 -15.15 2.30 1.12
CA GLU A 84 -16.06 1.19 1.38
C GLU A 84 -15.63 0.36 2.59
N MET A 85 -14.34 0.05 2.67
CA MET A 85 -13.78 -0.74 3.76
C MET A 85 -13.90 -0.05 5.12
N GLU A 86 -13.87 1.27 5.15
CA GLU A 86 -13.89 2.03 6.38
C GLU A 86 -15.17 1.81 7.20
N SER A 87 -16.28 1.53 6.53
CA SER A 87 -17.55 1.22 7.19
C SER A 87 -17.73 -0.28 7.49
N GLU A 88 -16.91 -1.14 6.86
CA GLU A 88 -17.00 -2.59 7.02
C GLU A 88 -16.09 -3.13 8.12
N PHE A 89 -14.96 -2.50 8.33
CA PHE A 89 -13.94 -2.98 9.26
C PHE A 89 -13.74 -1.99 10.39
N GLY A 90 -13.45 -2.52 11.57
CA GLY A 90 -13.27 -1.70 12.77
C GLY A 90 -11.99 -0.89 12.76
N GLU A 91 -10.90 -1.52 12.31
CA GLU A 91 -9.61 -0.83 12.21
C GLU A 91 -8.68 -1.59 11.28
N PHE A 92 -7.99 -0.86 10.44
CA PHE A 92 -6.92 -1.40 9.61
C PHE A 92 -5.93 -0.29 9.27
N SER A 93 -4.69 -0.70 8.96
CA SER A 93 -3.62 0.24 8.58
C SER A 93 -3.55 0.36 7.07
N VAL A 94 -3.25 1.56 6.60
CA VAL A 94 -2.99 1.84 5.18
C VAL A 94 -1.55 2.31 5.06
N TYR A 95 -0.79 1.69 4.15
CA TYR A 95 0.60 2.03 3.87
C TYR A 95 0.66 2.59 2.46
N VAL A 96 1.03 3.85 2.33
CA VAL A 96 1.14 4.52 1.04
C VAL A 96 2.58 4.46 0.58
N VAL A 97 2.80 3.78 -0.54
CA VAL A 97 4.13 3.59 -1.12
C VAL A 97 4.18 4.27 -2.48
N GLU A 98 5.19 5.10 -2.70
CA GLU A 98 5.42 5.66 -4.03
C GLU A 98 6.41 4.78 -4.80
N VAL A 99 6.15 4.58 -6.09
CA VAL A 99 7.01 3.80 -6.97
C VAL A 99 7.14 4.52 -8.31
N CYS A 100 8.35 4.67 -8.80
CA CYS A 100 8.58 5.19 -10.14
C CYS A 100 8.68 4.03 -11.13
N ARG A 101 7.84 4.05 -12.14
CA ARG A 101 7.82 2.99 -13.16
C ARG A 101 9.00 3.05 -14.13
N GLU A 102 9.75 4.15 -14.11
CA GLU A 102 10.90 4.35 -14.98
C GLU A 102 12.22 3.96 -14.31
N CYS A 103 12.53 4.52 -13.15
CA CYS A 103 13.82 4.32 -12.50
C CYS A 103 13.80 3.35 -11.34
N SER A 104 12.64 2.78 -11.00
CA SER A 104 12.44 1.84 -9.88
C SER A 104 12.65 2.45 -8.49
N TRP A 105 12.60 3.78 -8.38
CA TRP A 105 12.55 4.45 -7.09
C TRP A 105 11.31 3.96 -6.32
N ASN A 106 11.48 3.66 -5.05
CA ASN A 106 10.34 3.31 -4.19
C ASN A 106 10.60 3.80 -2.78
N HIS A 107 9.55 4.20 -2.09
CA HIS A 107 9.64 4.68 -0.73
C HIS A 107 8.27 4.63 -0.06
N LEU A 108 8.26 4.26 1.22
CA LEU A 108 7.06 4.37 2.05
C LEU A 108 6.84 5.84 2.39
N CYS A 109 5.73 6.41 1.97
CA CYS A 109 5.42 7.82 2.14
C CYS A 109 4.72 8.12 3.45
N SER A 110 3.75 7.30 3.81
CA SER A 110 2.95 7.52 5.00
C SER A 110 2.22 6.25 5.41
N THR A 111 1.80 6.22 6.67
CA THR A 111 0.90 5.18 7.18
C THR A 111 -0.18 5.86 8.00
N TYR A 112 -1.37 5.26 8.03
CA TYR A 112 -2.46 5.76 8.85
C TYR A 112 -3.46 4.64 9.13
N LEU A 113 -4.35 4.89 10.09
CA LEU A 113 -5.41 3.95 10.46
C LEU A 113 -6.74 4.42 9.90
N LEU A 114 -7.51 3.49 9.37
CA LEU A 114 -8.89 3.69 8.96
C LEU A 114 -9.79 2.69 9.68
N GLY A 115 -11.08 2.84 9.48
CA GLY A 115 -12.10 2.02 10.10
C GLY A 115 -12.98 2.85 11.02
N ASP A 116 -14.11 2.27 11.46
CA ASP A 116 -15.08 2.98 12.30
C ASP A 116 -14.75 2.91 13.80
N GLY A 117 -13.65 2.28 14.16
CA GLY A 117 -13.22 2.13 15.55
C GLY A 117 -13.95 1.04 16.33
N ARG A 118 -14.90 0.35 15.72
CA ARG A 118 -15.62 -0.75 16.37
C ARG A 118 -14.87 -2.04 16.17
N GLU A 119 -14.63 -2.75 17.26
CA GLU A 119 -14.01 -4.06 17.19
C GLU A 119 -14.95 -5.05 16.53
N ARG A 120 -14.42 -5.80 15.55
CA ARG A 120 -15.17 -6.83 14.83
C ARG A 120 -14.33 -8.07 14.67
N LYS A 121 -15.00 -9.20 14.50
CA LYS A 121 -14.29 -10.42 14.14
C LYS A 121 -13.70 -10.27 12.75
N ALA A 122 -12.50 -10.82 12.53
CA ALA A 122 -11.95 -10.93 11.19
C ALA A 122 -12.92 -11.70 10.29
N PRO A 123 -13.04 -11.31 9.01
CA PRO A 123 -13.93 -12.00 8.11
C PRO A 123 -13.51 -13.46 7.96
N ARG A 124 -14.52 -14.35 7.90
CA ARG A 124 -14.26 -15.74 7.62
C ARG A 124 -13.69 -15.84 6.21
N ARG A 125 -12.77 -16.78 6.03
CA ARG A 125 -12.27 -17.08 4.71
C ARG A 125 -13.44 -17.46 3.82
N ARG A 126 -13.65 -16.66 2.79
CA ARG A 126 -14.72 -16.93 1.82
C ARG A 126 -14.30 -18.13 1.00
N ARG A 127 -15.15 -19.15 0.95
CA ARG A 127 -14.88 -20.30 0.10
C ARG A 127 -15.01 -19.90 -1.35
N THR A 128 -13.93 -20.10 -2.07
CA THR A 128 -13.93 -20.02 -3.53
C THR A 128 -14.23 -21.42 -4.06
N LEU A 129 -14.43 -21.56 -5.35
CA LEU A 129 -14.57 -22.87 -5.97
C LEU A 129 -13.37 -23.75 -5.69
N GLU A 130 -12.18 -23.15 -5.68
CA GLU A 130 -10.93 -23.85 -5.36
C GLU A 130 -10.93 -24.36 -3.93
N ASP A 131 -11.38 -23.54 -2.99
CA ASP A 131 -11.48 -23.94 -1.58
C ASP A 131 -12.49 -25.07 -1.39
N GLU A 132 -13.60 -25.03 -2.10
CA GLU A 132 -14.61 -26.09 -2.05
C GLU A 132 -14.08 -27.40 -2.63
N ASP A 133 -13.40 -27.34 -3.75
CA ASP A 133 -12.76 -28.51 -4.35
C ASP A 133 -11.70 -29.07 -3.40
N PHE A 134 -10.92 -28.19 -2.77
CA PHE A 134 -9.91 -28.59 -1.83
C PHE A 134 -10.51 -29.22 -0.57
N ALA A 135 -11.63 -28.67 -0.09
CA ALA A 135 -12.34 -29.21 1.06
C ALA A 135 -12.96 -30.56 0.75
N SER A 136 -13.43 -30.77 -0.50
CA SER A 136 -14.02 -32.04 -0.89
C SER A 136 -12.98 -33.16 -1.09
N LEU A 137 -11.72 -32.78 -1.28
CA LEU A 137 -10.62 -33.72 -1.38
C LEU A 137 -10.10 -34.20 -0.01
N LYS A 138 -10.55 -33.53 1.03
CA LYS A 138 -10.23 -33.89 2.40
C LYS A 138 -11.31 -34.81 2.96
#